data_40d9d81371ff3b957095480c1550f8a9
#
_entry.id   40d9d81371ff3b957095480c1550f8a9
#
_cell.length_a   1.000
_cell.length_b   1.000
_cell.length_c   1.000
_cell.angle_alpha   90.00
_cell.angle_beta   90.00
_cell.angle_gamma   90.00
#
_symmetry.space_group_name_H-M   'P 1'
#
loop_
_entity.id
_entity.type
_entity.pdbx_description
1 polymer ?
#
loop_
_entity_poly.entity_id
_entity_poly.type
_entity_poly.pdbx_seq_one_letter_code
_entity_poly.pdbx_strand_id
1 'polypeptide(L)'
;MFFIKELKILKRSVLVFEWNVYGGRDIIESFERLGYTVKKVETDAIMDRENVSFDNFFDNLIKEGYNYVFSINYYPIISNNCKRYNVKYISVVYDSPLVSLYSYSLINKNNYVFIFDSILYNELKSGGIDTVYYMPLATNVDRMNNMKCDENSQKKLTCDVSFLGSMYDEKYTYYDRLKGVSPYTKGYLDSIIETQMKVYGYYFIDELLTDDIMKDIERIIPYHKN
;
A
#
# COMPACT_ATOMS: atom_id res chain seq x y z
N MET A 1 47.65 -23.77 -15.40
CA MET A 1 46.30 -24.39 -15.30
C MET A 1 45.45 -23.42 -14.51
N PHE A 2 44.80 -22.47 -15.19
CA PHE A 2 44.00 -21.45 -14.54
C PHE A 2 42.59 -22.04 -14.31
N PHE A 3 42.18 -22.21 -13.05
CA PHE A 3 40.82 -22.50 -12.67
C PHE A 3 39.96 -21.25 -12.91
N ILE A 4 39.23 -21.25 -13.99
CA ILE A 4 38.08 -20.32 -14.15
C ILE A 4 37.01 -20.84 -13.20
N LYS A 5 36.91 -20.21 -12.02
CA LYS A 5 35.73 -20.36 -11.18
C LYS A 5 34.54 -19.88 -12.01
N GLU A 6 33.66 -20.81 -12.41
CA GLU A 6 32.35 -20.46 -12.94
C GLU A 6 31.67 -19.51 -11.93
N LEU A 7 31.58 -18.25 -12.31
CA LEU A 7 30.70 -17.31 -11.65
C LEU A 7 29.28 -17.88 -11.79
N LYS A 8 28.77 -18.54 -10.74
CA LYS A 8 27.35 -18.85 -10.61
C LYS A 8 26.64 -17.52 -10.80
N ILE A 9 26.05 -17.32 -11.98
CA ILE A 9 25.12 -16.21 -12.22
C ILE A 9 24.01 -16.42 -11.20
N LEU A 10 24.00 -15.60 -10.14
CA LEU A 10 22.94 -15.59 -9.15
C LEU A 10 21.65 -15.34 -9.90
N LYS A 11 20.78 -16.33 -9.97
CA LYS A 11 19.48 -16.21 -10.61
C LYS A 11 18.75 -15.05 -9.93
N ARG A 12 18.56 -13.95 -10.65
CA ARG A 12 17.80 -12.79 -10.16
C ARG A 12 16.34 -13.18 -10.15
N SER A 13 15.72 -13.21 -8.98
CA SER A 13 14.32 -13.61 -8.84
C SER A 13 13.61 -12.72 -7.82
N VAL A 14 12.35 -12.41 -8.12
CA VAL A 14 11.47 -11.62 -7.25
C VAL A 14 10.13 -12.33 -7.11
N LEU A 15 9.64 -12.39 -5.87
CA LEU A 15 8.32 -12.87 -5.53
C LEU A 15 7.39 -11.66 -5.37
N VAL A 16 6.40 -11.55 -6.24
CA VAL A 16 5.46 -10.42 -6.28
C VAL A 16 4.12 -10.87 -5.74
N PHE A 17 3.69 -10.25 -4.64
CA PHE A 17 2.33 -10.42 -4.11
C PHE A 17 1.42 -9.32 -4.64
N GLU A 18 0.27 -9.71 -5.18
CA GLU A 18 -0.75 -8.82 -5.69
C GLU A 18 -2.13 -9.20 -5.18
N TRP A 19 -2.96 -8.19 -4.96
CA TRP A 19 -4.39 -8.33 -4.81
C TRP A 19 -5.08 -7.06 -5.30
N ASN A 20 -5.88 -7.19 -6.36
CA ASN A 20 -6.72 -6.13 -6.94
C ASN A 20 -5.99 -4.77 -7.10
N VAL A 21 -4.79 -4.80 -7.67
CA VAL A 21 -3.93 -3.61 -7.80
C VAL A 21 -3.86 -3.08 -9.23
N TYR A 22 -3.82 -1.76 -9.37
CA TYR A 22 -3.51 -1.10 -10.63
C TYR A 22 -1.99 -1.02 -10.83
N GLY A 23 -1.53 -1.15 -12.08
CA GLY A 23 -0.10 -1.03 -12.42
C GLY A 23 0.75 -2.28 -12.18
N GLY A 24 0.19 -3.37 -11.67
CA GLY A 24 0.93 -4.62 -11.42
C GLY A 24 1.64 -5.15 -12.66
N ARG A 25 1.01 -5.07 -13.84
CA ARG A 25 1.63 -5.44 -15.11
C ARG A 25 2.87 -4.60 -15.40
N ASP A 26 2.81 -3.29 -15.23
CA ASP A 26 3.95 -2.39 -15.48
C ASP A 26 5.13 -2.69 -14.56
N ILE A 27 4.87 -3.07 -13.32
CA ILE A 27 5.88 -3.49 -12.34
C ILE A 27 6.53 -4.82 -12.77
N ILE A 28 5.74 -5.82 -13.15
CA ILE A 28 6.25 -7.11 -13.62
C ILE A 28 7.15 -6.93 -14.84
N GLU A 29 6.66 -6.22 -15.86
CA GLU A 29 7.43 -5.91 -17.06
C GLU A 29 8.76 -5.16 -16.74
N SER A 30 8.73 -4.29 -15.73
CA SER A 30 9.93 -3.56 -15.28
C SER A 30 10.95 -4.49 -14.63
N PHE A 31 10.54 -5.41 -13.77
CA PHE A 31 11.43 -6.42 -13.20
C PHE A 31 12.02 -7.34 -14.28
N GLU A 32 11.22 -7.78 -15.24
CA GLU A 32 11.67 -8.63 -16.34
C GLU A 32 12.70 -7.90 -17.22
N ARG A 33 12.50 -6.62 -17.54
CA ARG A 33 13.47 -5.77 -18.24
C ARG A 33 14.79 -5.61 -17.48
N LEU A 34 14.73 -5.62 -16.14
CA LEU A 34 15.93 -5.61 -15.28
C LEU A 34 16.60 -6.99 -15.16
N GLY A 35 16.08 -8.01 -15.86
CA GLY A 35 16.63 -9.36 -15.88
C GLY A 35 16.24 -10.22 -14.68
N TYR A 36 15.13 -9.87 -13.98
CA TYR A 36 14.58 -10.70 -12.93
C TYR A 36 13.57 -11.72 -13.48
N THR A 37 13.61 -12.92 -12.93
CA THR A 37 12.50 -13.87 -13.07
C THR A 37 11.44 -13.52 -12.04
N VAL A 38 10.22 -13.27 -12.48
CA VAL A 38 9.10 -12.89 -11.61
C VAL A 38 8.22 -14.09 -11.30
N LYS A 39 7.96 -14.34 -10.03
CA LYS A 39 6.90 -15.23 -9.56
C LYS A 39 5.77 -14.37 -9.01
N LYS A 40 4.65 -14.34 -9.70
CA LYS A 40 3.45 -13.65 -9.25
C LYS A 40 2.60 -14.55 -8.36
N VAL A 41 2.10 -14.00 -7.27
CA VAL A 41 1.12 -14.62 -6.36
C VAL A 41 -0.04 -13.66 -6.15
N GLU A 42 -1.21 -14.10 -6.50
CA GLU A 42 -2.45 -13.35 -6.35
C GLU A 42 -3.24 -13.94 -5.17
N THR A 43 -3.44 -13.14 -4.10
CA THR A 43 -4.15 -13.59 -2.91
C THR A 43 -4.64 -12.41 -2.09
N ASP A 44 -5.85 -12.51 -1.54
CA ASP A 44 -6.45 -11.58 -0.60
C ASP A 44 -5.95 -11.76 0.84
N ALA A 45 -5.33 -12.91 1.13
CA ALA A 45 -4.80 -13.21 2.46
C ALA A 45 -3.73 -12.22 2.94
N ILE A 46 -3.13 -11.41 2.04
CA ILE A 46 -2.23 -10.32 2.40
C ILE A 46 -2.93 -9.15 3.10
N MET A 47 -4.25 -9.07 3.01
CA MET A 47 -5.05 -8.06 3.71
C MET A 47 -5.20 -8.35 5.20
N ASP A 48 -4.96 -9.60 5.60
CA ASP A 48 -4.97 -9.98 7.01
C ASP A 48 -3.71 -9.46 7.71
N ARG A 49 -3.80 -9.18 8.99
CA ARG A 49 -2.62 -8.86 9.80
C ARG A 49 -1.86 -10.10 10.21
N GLU A 50 -2.60 -11.17 10.52
CA GLU A 50 -2.10 -12.47 10.93
C GLU A 50 -2.95 -13.56 10.26
N ASN A 51 -2.30 -14.52 9.62
CA ASN A 51 -2.97 -15.64 8.96
C ASN A 51 -2.02 -16.83 8.91
N VAL A 52 -2.28 -17.84 9.74
CA VAL A 52 -1.43 -19.05 9.84
C VAL A 52 -1.39 -19.81 8.51
N SER A 53 -2.48 -19.80 7.75
CA SER A 53 -2.50 -20.44 6.44
C SER A 53 -1.61 -19.70 5.44
N PHE A 54 -1.59 -18.37 5.50
CA PHE A 54 -0.67 -17.54 4.71
C PHE A 54 0.78 -17.78 5.12
N ASP A 55 1.08 -17.87 6.41
CA ASP A 55 2.43 -18.15 6.90
C ASP A 55 2.95 -19.47 6.37
N ASN A 56 2.16 -20.54 6.44
CA ASN A 56 2.52 -21.85 5.89
C ASN A 56 2.68 -21.82 4.35
N PHE A 57 1.86 -21.06 3.67
CA PHE A 57 1.96 -20.85 2.23
C PHE A 57 3.26 -20.12 1.87
N PHE A 58 3.57 -19.04 2.60
CA PHE A 58 4.80 -18.27 2.42
C PHE A 58 6.05 -19.14 2.69
N ASP A 59 6.01 -19.98 3.73
CA ASP A 59 7.08 -20.91 4.08
C ASP A 59 7.44 -21.86 2.94
N ASN A 60 6.44 -22.27 2.15
CA ASN A 60 6.67 -23.14 0.99
C ASN A 60 7.23 -22.36 -0.20
N LEU A 61 6.70 -21.15 -0.46
CA LEU A 61 7.15 -20.31 -1.57
C LEU A 61 8.61 -19.88 -1.39
N ILE A 62 8.98 -19.42 -0.19
CA ILE A 62 10.29 -18.81 0.02
C ILE A 62 11.45 -19.81 -0.13
N LYS A 63 11.19 -21.12 -0.01
CA LYS A 63 12.16 -22.19 -0.24
C LYS A 63 12.66 -22.25 -1.69
N GLU A 64 11.90 -21.70 -2.65
CA GLU A 64 12.33 -21.61 -4.04
C GLU A 64 13.52 -20.64 -4.21
N GLY A 65 13.75 -19.75 -3.24
CA GLY A 65 14.87 -18.81 -3.20
C GLY A 65 14.61 -17.56 -4.04
N TYR A 66 14.32 -16.44 -3.38
CA TYR A 66 14.09 -15.14 -4.01
C TYR A 66 15.05 -14.10 -3.45
N ASN A 67 15.50 -13.15 -4.31
CA ASN A 67 16.32 -12.03 -3.88
C ASN A 67 15.48 -11.00 -3.12
N TYR A 68 14.24 -10.82 -3.58
CA TYR A 68 13.31 -9.84 -3.04
C TYR A 68 11.89 -10.41 -3.00
N VAL A 69 11.11 -9.91 -2.06
CA VAL A 69 9.65 -9.96 -2.07
C VAL A 69 9.15 -8.56 -2.37
N PHE A 70 8.14 -8.42 -3.20
CA PHE A 70 7.59 -7.15 -3.64
C PHE A 70 6.07 -7.10 -3.49
N SER A 71 5.53 -5.93 -3.16
CA SER A 71 4.11 -5.63 -3.30
C SER A 71 3.87 -4.15 -3.64
N ILE A 72 2.75 -3.87 -4.33
CA ILE A 72 2.13 -2.55 -4.30
C ILE A 72 1.38 -2.43 -2.98
N ASN A 73 1.52 -1.29 -2.31
CA ASN A 73 1.14 -1.06 -0.94
C ASN A 73 1.88 -1.95 0.08
N TYR A 74 1.86 -1.51 1.33
CA TYR A 74 2.56 -2.18 2.42
C TYR A 74 1.64 -3.15 3.16
N TYR A 75 2.13 -4.36 3.38
CA TYR A 75 1.39 -5.40 4.10
C TYR A 75 2.20 -5.94 5.29
N PRO A 76 1.72 -5.76 6.52
CA PRO A 76 2.38 -6.22 7.74
C PRO A 76 2.69 -7.72 7.74
N ILE A 77 1.78 -8.55 7.24
CA ILE A 77 1.95 -10.00 7.19
C ILE A 77 3.13 -10.40 6.27
N ILE A 78 3.30 -9.73 5.14
CA ILE A 78 4.44 -9.96 4.24
C ILE A 78 5.74 -9.55 4.93
N SER A 79 5.76 -8.36 5.56
CA SER A 79 6.92 -7.86 6.28
C SER A 79 7.38 -8.81 7.40
N ASN A 80 6.44 -9.32 8.20
CA ASN A 80 6.74 -10.25 9.28
C ASN A 80 7.31 -11.57 8.75
N ASN A 81 6.76 -12.10 7.67
CA ASN A 81 7.26 -13.29 7.01
C ASN A 81 8.66 -13.06 6.41
N CYS A 82 8.88 -11.94 5.74
CA CYS A 82 10.19 -11.58 5.21
C CYS A 82 11.26 -11.46 6.31
N LYS A 83 10.89 -10.91 7.47
CA LYS A 83 11.77 -10.86 8.66
C LYS A 83 12.16 -12.26 9.12
N ARG A 84 11.22 -13.21 9.20
CA ARG A 84 11.48 -14.60 9.62
C ARG A 84 12.53 -15.29 8.76
N TYR A 85 12.53 -15.01 7.44
CA TYR A 85 13.45 -15.63 6.48
C TYR A 85 14.62 -14.74 6.08
N ASN A 86 14.76 -13.56 6.70
CA ASN A 86 15.79 -12.57 6.37
C ASN A 86 15.83 -12.22 4.87
N VAL A 87 14.68 -12.13 4.23
CA VAL A 87 14.52 -11.71 2.82
C VAL A 87 14.10 -10.25 2.78
N LYS A 88 14.64 -9.49 1.83
CA LYS A 88 14.29 -8.08 1.63
C LYS A 88 12.86 -7.96 1.12
N TYR A 89 12.09 -7.08 1.73
CA TYR A 89 10.74 -6.73 1.31
C TYR A 89 10.73 -5.31 0.74
N ILE A 90 10.36 -5.19 -0.52
CA ILE A 90 10.20 -3.91 -1.23
C ILE A 90 8.72 -3.66 -1.39
N SER A 91 8.26 -2.49 -0.93
CA SER A 91 6.88 -2.05 -1.09
C SER A 91 6.85 -0.67 -1.72
N VAL A 92 5.99 -0.48 -2.72
CA VAL A 92 5.71 0.83 -3.32
C VAL A 92 4.28 1.21 -2.95
N VAL A 93 4.15 2.25 -2.15
CA VAL A 93 2.87 2.71 -1.62
C VAL A 93 2.19 3.58 -2.65
N TYR A 94 0.97 3.20 -3.06
CA TYR A 94 0.13 3.93 -4.00
C TYR A 94 -1.04 4.64 -3.32
N ASP A 95 -1.46 4.14 -2.14
CA ASP A 95 -2.56 4.72 -1.38
C ASP A 95 -2.04 5.68 -0.30
N SER A 96 -2.66 6.84 -0.17
CA SER A 96 -2.36 7.79 0.91
C SER A 96 -3.67 8.43 1.40
N PRO A 97 -3.96 8.35 2.72
CA PRO A 97 -3.21 7.63 3.76
C PRO A 97 -3.36 6.11 3.65
N LEU A 98 -2.35 5.36 4.07
CA LEU A 98 -2.36 3.90 4.12
C LEU A 98 -2.20 3.42 5.58
N VAL A 99 -3.30 2.92 6.17
CA VAL A 99 -3.38 2.53 7.59
C VAL A 99 -2.35 1.47 7.99
N SER A 100 -2.01 0.55 7.08
CA SER A 100 -1.04 -0.52 7.36
C SER A 100 0.38 -0.02 7.64
N LEU A 101 0.72 1.22 7.26
CA LEU A 101 2.01 1.84 7.57
C LEU A 101 2.19 2.16 9.07
N TYR A 102 1.09 2.23 9.84
CA TYR A 102 1.15 2.44 11.29
C TYR A 102 1.30 1.13 12.08
N SER A 103 1.71 0.04 11.41
CA SER A 103 2.04 -1.23 12.04
C SER A 103 3.45 -1.26 12.59
N TYR A 104 3.65 -1.90 13.76
CA TYR A 104 5.00 -2.16 14.32
C TYR A 104 5.93 -2.91 13.36
N SER A 105 5.40 -3.66 12.42
CA SER A 105 6.22 -4.35 11.41
C SER A 105 6.96 -3.38 10.49
N LEU A 106 6.55 -2.12 10.40
CA LEU A 106 7.19 -1.12 9.54
C LEU A 106 8.69 -0.93 9.88
N ILE A 107 9.07 -1.08 11.16
CA ILE A 107 10.47 -0.97 11.60
C ILE A 107 11.33 -2.21 11.31
N ASN A 108 10.78 -3.26 10.71
CA ASN A 108 11.58 -4.45 10.37
C ASN A 108 12.68 -4.09 9.37
N LYS A 109 13.93 -4.37 9.72
CA LYS A 109 15.12 -3.97 8.92
C LYS A 109 15.18 -4.54 7.50
N ASN A 110 14.34 -5.51 7.21
CA ASN A 110 14.20 -6.11 5.87
C ASN A 110 13.33 -5.27 4.93
N ASN A 111 12.62 -4.26 5.45
CA ASN A 111 11.71 -3.42 4.69
C ASN A 111 12.43 -2.32 3.92
N TYR A 112 11.97 -2.09 2.69
CA TYR A 112 12.29 -0.94 1.84
C TYR A 112 10.96 -0.40 1.31
N VAL A 113 10.37 0.57 2.03
CA VAL A 113 9.01 1.07 1.76
C VAL A 113 9.10 2.43 1.09
N PHE A 114 8.69 2.51 -0.16
CA PHE A 114 8.73 3.71 -0.97
C PHE A 114 7.37 4.42 -0.92
N ILE A 115 7.36 5.67 -0.50
CA ILE A 115 6.16 6.49 -0.27
C ILE A 115 6.22 7.71 -1.18
N PHE A 116 5.16 7.96 -1.95
CA PHE A 116 5.08 9.11 -2.85
C PHE A 116 4.58 10.39 -2.16
N ASP A 117 3.77 10.22 -1.11
CA ASP A 117 3.27 11.35 -0.32
C ASP A 117 4.38 11.89 0.58
N SER A 118 4.82 13.11 0.28
CA SER A 118 5.92 13.75 1.01
C SER A 118 5.56 14.09 2.45
N ILE A 119 4.29 14.36 2.74
CA ILE A 119 3.82 14.68 4.10
C ILE A 119 3.90 13.41 4.94
N LEU A 120 3.29 12.33 4.50
CA LEU A 120 3.33 11.03 5.16
C LEU A 120 4.77 10.50 5.34
N TYR A 121 5.59 10.64 4.29
CA TYR A 121 7.02 10.27 4.38
C TYR A 121 7.74 11.06 5.48
N ASN A 122 7.55 12.39 5.53
CA ASN A 122 8.21 13.25 6.53
C ASN A 122 7.71 12.95 7.94
N GLU A 123 6.43 12.68 8.12
CA GLU A 123 5.84 12.27 9.40
C GLU A 123 6.51 10.98 9.92
N LEU A 124 6.52 9.92 9.13
CA LEU A 124 7.12 8.64 9.51
C LEU A 124 8.63 8.76 9.74
N LYS A 125 9.33 9.51 8.88
CA LYS A 125 10.78 9.71 8.98
C LYS A 125 11.15 10.50 10.23
N SER A 126 10.40 11.55 10.57
CA SER A 126 10.58 12.35 11.79
C SER A 126 10.24 11.54 13.04
N GLY A 127 9.32 10.57 12.94
CA GLY A 127 9.01 9.58 13.98
C GLY A 127 10.10 8.52 14.17
N GLY A 128 11.23 8.59 13.43
CA GLY A 128 12.37 7.68 13.58
C GLY A 128 12.26 6.38 12.75
N ILE A 129 11.39 6.32 11.75
CA ILE A 129 11.23 5.14 10.90
C ILE A 129 12.28 5.18 9.77
N ASP A 130 13.29 4.34 9.85
CA ASP A 130 14.40 4.32 8.88
C ASP A 130 14.12 3.53 7.61
N THR A 131 13.12 2.68 7.62
CA THR A 131 12.76 1.77 6.53
C THR A 131 11.92 2.40 5.42
N VAL A 132 11.57 3.69 5.57
CA VAL A 132 10.79 4.45 4.59
C VAL A 132 11.69 5.35 3.72
N TYR A 133 11.33 5.47 2.44
CA TYR A 133 12.04 6.23 1.42
C TYR A 133 11.05 7.05 0.61
N TYR A 134 11.40 8.30 0.31
CA TYR A 134 10.58 9.12 -0.59
C TYR A 134 10.82 8.72 -2.04
N MET A 135 9.74 8.44 -2.77
CA MET A 135 9.79 8.15 -4.20
C MET A 135 8.49 8.57 -4.87
N PRO A 136 8.49 9.58 -5.75
CA PRO A 136 7.31 9.95 -6.52
C PRO A 136 6.77 8.76 -7.35
N LEU A 137 5.46 8.79 -7.61
CA LEU A 137 4.85 7.82 -8.51
C LEU A 137 5.44 7.94 -9.91
N ALA A 138 5.58 6.81 -10.59
CA ALA A 138 6.12 6.71 -11.93
C ALA A 138 5.07 6.16 -12.91
N THR A 139 5.31 6.35 -14.20
CA THR A 139 4.49 5.77 -15.26
C THR A 139 5.33 4.93 -16.21
N ASN A 140 4.71 3.96 -16.85
CA ASN A 140 5.33 3.22 -17.95
C ASN A 140 5.28 4.06 -19.23
N VAL A 141 6.34 4.82 -19.46
CA VAL A 141 6.46 5.75 -20.60
C VAL A 141 6.29 5.03 -21.93
N ASP A 142 6.90 3.84 -22.08
CA ASP A 142 6.82 3.08 -23.33
C ASP A 142 5.39 2.64 -23.62
N ARG A 143 4.67 2.15 -22.62
CA ARG A 143 3.26 1.78 -22.76
C ARG A 143 2.41 2.99 -23.11
N MET A 144 2.60 4.10 -22.43
CA MET A 144 1.82 5.34 -22.68
C MET A 144 2.05 5.88 -24.08
N ASN A 145 3.31 5.94 -24.54
CA ASN A 145 3.65 6.44 -25.87
C ASN A 145 3.14 5.52 -27.00
N ASN A 146 3.00 4.23 -26.71
CA ASN A 146 2.50 3.26 -27.69
C ASN A 146 0.98 3.05 -27.67
N MET A 147 0.27 3.72 -26.73
CA MET A 147 -1.20 3.67 -26.71
C MET A 147 -1.78 4.31 -27.97
N LYS A 148 -2.58 3.53 -28.68
CA LYS A 148 -3.35 4.03 -29.84
C LYS A 148 -4.80 4.17 -29.43
N CYS A 149 -5.37 5.33 -29.71
CA CYS A 149 -6.79 5.57 -29.57
C CYS A 149 -7.42 5.53 -30.97
N ASP A 150 -8.42 4.66 -31.16
CA ASP A 150 -9.19 4.67 -32.40
C ASP A 150 -10.09 5.89 -32.48
N GLU A 151 -10.51 6.28 -33.71
CA GLU A 151 -11.30 7.50 -33.94
C GLU A 151 -12.63 7.51 -33.17
N ASN A 152 -13.28 6.37 -32.98
CA ASN A 152 -14.55 6.28 -32.26
C ASN A 152 -14.31 6.52 -30.77
N SER A 153 -13.29 5.90 -30.18
CA SER A 153 -12.90 6.13 -28.80
C SER A 153 -12.45 7.57 -28.56
N GLN A 154 -11.69 8.15 -29.50
CA GLN A 154 -11.29 9.54 -29.42
C GLN A 154 -12.50 10.48 -29.39
N LYS A 155 -13.45 10.33 -30.32
CA LYS A 155 -14.68 11.13 -30.36
C LYS A 155 -15.50 10.98 -29.09
N LYS A 156 -15.59 9.75 -28.55
CA LYS A 156 -16.39 9.45 -27.34
C LYS A 156 -15.79 9.99 -26.06
N LEU A 157 -14.44 10.02 -25.97
CA LEU A 157 -13.73 10.37 -24.74
C LEU A 157 -13.19 11.81 -24.75
N THR A 158 -13.28 12.52 -25.88
CA THR A 158 -12.86 13.93 -25.95
C THR A 158 -13.80 14.79 -25.12
N CYS A 159 -13.23 15.57 -24.21
CA CYS A 159 -13.94 16.53 -23.36
C CYS A 159 -12.99 17.67 -22.95
N ASP A 160 -13.52 18.82 -22.60
CA ASP A 160 -12.72 19.98 -22.16
C ASP A 160 -12.12 19.75 -20.76
N VAL A 161 -12.87 19.09 -19.88
CA VAL A 161 -12.45 18.77 -18.51
C VAL A 161 -12.92 17.35 -18.18
N SER A 162 -12.04 16.54 -17.61
CA SER A 162 -12.38 15.18 -17.17
C SER A 162 -11.96 14.94 -15.73
N PHE A 163 -12.75 14.15 -15.03
CA PHE A 163 -12.40 13.57 -13.74
C PHE A 163 -12.53 12.04 -13.84
N LEU A 164 -11.46 11.33 -13.46
CA LEU A 164 -11.46 9.88 -13.38
C LEU A 164 -11.18 9.47 -11.94
N GLY A 165 -12.17 8.89 -11.27
CA GLY A 165 -12.03 8.47 -9.88
C GLY A 165 -13.34 7.97 -9.30
N SER A 166 -13.30 7.55 -8.03
CA SER A 166 -14.48 7.22 -7.25
C SER A 166 -15.03 8.46 -6.53
N MET A 167 -16.34 8.52 -6.35
CA MET A 167 -16.98 9.54 -5.52
C MET A 167 -16.88 9.21 -4.02
N TYR A 168 -16.38 8.03 -3.67
CA TYR A 168 -16.28 7.53 -2.29
C TYR A 168 -17.62 7.57 -1.52
N ASP A 169 -18.73 7.40 -2.23
CA ASP A 169 -20.10 7.37 -1.71
C ASP A 169 -20.61 5.94 -1.44
N GLU A 170 -19.70 5.00 -1.35
CA GLU A 170 -20.02 3.60 -1.07
C GLU A 170 -20.59 3.42 0.34
N LYS A 171 -21.60 2.54 0.46
CA LYS A 171 -22.41 2.32 1.67
C LYS A 171 -21.68 1.75 2.90
N TYR A 172 -20.36 1.61 2.86
CA TYR A 172 -19.57 0.97 3.92
C TYR A 172 -18.30 1.74 4.28
N THR A 173 -18.38 3.07 4.30
CA THR A 173 -17.27 3.89 4.81
C THR A 173 -16.98 3.57 6.28
N TYR A 174 -15.78 3.88 6.75
CA TYR A 174 -15.43 3.74 8.16
C TYR A 174 -16.44 4.45 9.06
N TYR A 175 -16.90 5.63 8.65
CA TYR A 175 -17.90 6.43 9.35
C TYR A 175 -19.26 5.72 9.49
N ASP A 176 -19.71 5.03 8.44
CA ASP A 176 -20.96 4.27 8.45
C ASP A 176 -20.92 3.05 9.39
N ARG A 177 -19.73 2.58 9.75
CA ARG A 177 -19.51 1.50 10.70
C ARG A 177 -19.58 1.94 12.16
N LEU A 178 -19.53 3.25 12.42
CA LEU A 178 -19.65 3.84 13.77
C LEU A 178 -21.07 3.75 14.34
N LYS A 179 -21.76 2.63 14.12
CA LYS A 179 -23.08 2.36 14.70
C LYS A 179 -22.92 2.02 16.17
N GLY A 180 -23.54 2.81 17.04
CA GLY A 180 -23.52 2.59 18.49
C GLY A 180 -22.60 3.50 19.30
N VAL A 181 -21.94 4.48 18.65
CA VAL A 181 -21.36 5.62 19.37
C VAL A 181 -22.45 6.45 20.03
N SER A 182 -22.11 7.22 21.06
CA SER A 182 -23.07 8.07 21.76
C SER A 182 -23.71 9.11 20.79
N PRO A 183 -24.96 9.54 21.03
CA PRO A 183 -25.55 10.62 20.24
C PRO A 183 -24.73 11.90 20.24
N TYR A 184 -24.00 12.18 21.33
CA TYR A 184 -23.07 13.29 21.42
C TYR A 184 -21.91 13.14 20.43
N THR A 185 -21.22 11.99 20.46
CA THR A 185 -20.12 11.69 19.53
C THR A 185 -20.57 11.73 18.08
N LYS A 186 -21.74 11.16 17.78
CA LYS A 186 -22.29 11.19 16.43
C LYS A 186 -22.52 12.62 15.94
N GLY A 187 -23.22 13.45 16.75
CA GLY A 187 -23.49 14.86 16.41
C GLY A 187 -22.23 15.70 16.30
N TYR A 188 -21.22 15.42 17.12
CA TYR A 188 -19.92 16.07 17.05
C TYR A 188 -19.18 15.75 15.73
N LEU A 189 -19.10 14.48 15.37
CA LEU A 189 -18.48 14.05 14.13
C LEU A 189 -19.23 14.59 12.88
N ASP A 190 -20.55 14.55 12.87
CA ASP A 190 -21.37 15.13 11.80
C ASP A 190 -21.04 16.62 11.61
N SER A 191 -20.91 17.37 12.71
CA SER A 191 -20.61 18.81 12.68
C SER A 191 -19.20 19.09 12.15
N ILE A 192 -18.21 18.28 12.53
CA ILE A 192 -16.84 18.39 12.00
C ILE A 192 -16.82 18.13 10.50
N ILE A 193 -17.45 17.05 10.05
CA ILE A 193 -17.51 16.69 8.63
C ILE A 193 -18.20 17.81 7.84
N GLU A 194 -19.36 18.30 8.30
CA GLU A 194 -20.08 19.40 7.64
C GLU A 194 -19.22 20.67 7.56
N THR A 195 -18.45 20.96 8.60
CA THR A 195 -17.58 22.14 8.64
C THR A 195 -16.39 21.94 7.68
N GLN A 196 -15.76 20.77 7.68
CA GLN A 196 -14.64 20.47 6.77
C GLN A 196 -15.06 20.57 5.30
N MET A 197 -16.28 20.17 4.96
CA MET A 197 -16.82 20.33 3.60
C MET A 197 -16.90 21.78 3.13
N LYS A 198 -16.91 22.74 4.04
CA LYS A 198 -16.96 24.19 3.74
C LYS A 198 -15.58 24.85 3.76
N VAL A 199 -14.55 24.15 4.23
CA VAL A 199 -13.17 24.67 4.36
C VAL A 199 -12.26 23.94 3.38
N TYR A 200 -11.74 24.68 2.39
CA TYR A 200 -10.82 24.15 1.40
C TYR A 200 -9.37 24.50 1.75
N GLY A 201 -8.44 23.59 1.43
CA GLY A 201 -7.00 23.81 1.57
C GLY A 201 -6.45 23.69 2.98
N TYR A 202 -7.29 23.36 3.95
CA TYR A 202 -6.85 23.06 5.32
C TYR A 202 -7.65 21.90 5.90
N TYR A 203 -6.93 20.84 6.28
CA TYR A 203 -7.51 19.66 6.93
C TYR A 203 -7.32 19.80 8.45
N PHE A 204 -8.41 19.84 9.19
CA PHE A 204 -8.38 20.10 10.64
C PHE A 204 -9.12 19.02 11.46
N ILE A 205 -9.59 17.95 10.86
CA ILE A 205 -10.37 16.93 11.57
C ILE A 205 -9.57 16.36 12.74
N ASP A 206 -8.29 16.06 12.53
CA ASP A 206 -7.42 15.47 13.55
C ASP A 206 -7.23 16.40 14.76
N GLU A 207 -7.23 17.71 14.55
CA GLU A 207 -7.09 18.72 15.61
C GLU A 207 -8.32 18.78 16.53
N LEU A 208 -9.48 18.35 16.01
CA LEU A 208 -10.76 18.39 16.73
C LEU A 208 -11.16 17.05 17.34
N LEU A 209 -10.45 15.95 17.04
CA LEU A 209 -10.73 14.66 17.64
C LEU A 209 -10.18 14.61 19.06
N THR A 210 -11.06 14.87 20.05
CA THR A 210 -10.70 14.83 21.47
C THR A 210 -10.56 13.39 21.98
N ASP A 211 -9.80 13.20 23.07
CA ASP A 211 -9.61 11.89 23.70
C ASP A 211 -10.94 11.21 24.05
N ASP A 212 -11.96 11.96 24.46
CA ASP A 212 -13.25 11.39 24.82
C ASP A 212 -14.03 10.89 23.60
N ILE A 213 -13.96 11.61 22.48
CA ILE A 213 -14.52 11.18 21.22
C ILE A 213 -13.78 9.92 20.72
N MET A 214 -12.44 9.92 20.80
CA MET A 214 -11.63 8.77 20.41
C MET A 214 -11.95 7.52 21.26
N LYS A 215 -12.09 7.66 22.59
CA LYS A 215 -12.49 6.56 23.46
C LYS A 215 -13.86 5.99 23.13
N ASP A 216 -14.84 6.83 22.79
CA ASP A 216 -16.16 6.37 22.40
C ASP A 216 -16.14 5.60 21.05
N ILE A 217 -15.33 6.07 20.11
CA ILE A 217 -15.08 5.37 18.82
C ILE A 217 -14.39 4.03 19.07
N GLU A 218 -13.31 4.01 19.85
CA GLU A 218 -12.53 2.80 20.16
C GLU A 218 -13.36 1.71 20.85
N ARG A 219 -14.37 2.09 21.63
CA ARG A 219 -15.31 1.15 22.24
C ARG A 219 -16.08 0.35 21.19
N ILE A 220 -16.39 0.95 20.05
CA ILE A 220 -17.18 0.34 18.97
C ILE A 220 -16.26 -0.36 17.96
N ILE A 221 -15.18 0.30 17.59
CA ILE A 221 -14.16 -0.22 16.68
C ILE A 221 -12.83 -0.19 17.43
N PRO A 222 -12.50 -1.24 18.19
CA PRO A 222 -11.27 -1.29 18.94
C PRO A 222 -10.08 -1.17 18.00
N TYR A 223 -9.32 -0.09 18.14
CA TYR A 223 -8.18 0.25 17.30
C TYR A 223 -7.04 -0.76 17.41
N HIS A 224 -6.95 -1.44 18.52
CA HIS A 224 -5.93 -2.46 18.78
C HIS A 224 -6.47 -3.53 19.73
N LYS A 225 -6.93 -4.60 19.17
CA LYS A 225 -6.59 -5.90 19.75
C LYS A 225 -5.62 -6.54 18.76
N ASN A 226 -4.36 -6.27 19.04
CA ASN A 226 -3.08 -6.89 18.69
C ASN A 226 -2.08 -5.93 18.10
#